data_9b930bd46aee854f08545975c8c7afe0
#
_entry.id   9b930bd46aee854f08545975c8c7afe0
#
_cell.length_a   1.000
_cell.length_b   1.000
_cell.length_c   1.000
_cell.angle_alpha   90.00
_cell.angle_beta   90.00
_cell.angle_gamma   90.00
#
_symmetry.space_group_name_H-M   'P 1'
#
loop_
_entity.id
_entity.type
_entity.pdbx_description
1 polymer ?
#
loop_
_entity_poly.entity_id
_entity_poly.type
_entity_poly.pdbx_seq_one_letter_code
_entity_poly.pdbx_strand_id
1 'polypeptide(L)'
;MKNSEELIKAEVVSKLPAPLQKGIADAFQKCISLIGEKEAEREISYAIQIISKNKELQKCSVQSVMDAIINGSRASVTLNPNLKLSYLIPRKGIACLDISYMGLITILKKSGGCKYIDAYVVFQDEDFSHNPASGEINHTPYYARTEAEQKKRIIIGCYSRAVLPSNDVVFCYMPYWEIEKVKRMSEGSSNSFSAWNTWEEEMVKKSVIKRHFKMLVSDSEAVEVVEALRIEEENNPLTKSVNKPSLFNLDFEG
;
A
#
# COMPACT_ATOMS: atom_id res chain seq x y z
N MET A 1 -15.52 -18.17 28.40
CA MET A 1 -14.57 -17.78 27.38
C MET A 1 -14.50 -18.93 26.37
N LYS A 2 -15.06 -18.77 25.18
CA LYS A 2 -14.93 -19.77 24.11
C LYS A 2 -13.48 -19.70 23.62
N ASN A 3 -12.81 -20.86 23.58
CA ASN A 3 -11.41 -21.00 23.22
C ASN A 3 -11.20 -20.42 21.81
N SER A 4 -10.16 -19.60 21.58
CA SER A 4 -9.80 -19.02 20.27
C SER A 4 -9.63 -20.09 19.16
N GLU A 5 -9.35 -21.32 19.51
CA GLU A 5 -9.37 -22.48 18.59
C GLU A 5 -10.78 -22.84 18.06
N GLU A 6 -11.85 -22.52 18.80
CA GLU A 6 -13.23 -22.79 18.33
C GLU A 6 -13.72 -21.76 17.32
N LEU A 7 -13.24 -20.52 17.38
CA LEU A 7 -13.59 -19.48 16.40
C LEU A 7 -12.92 -19.71 15.03
N ILE A 8 -11.74 -20.29 15.04
CA ILE A 8 -11.04 -20.70 13.79
C ILE A 8 -11.68 -21.96 13.18
N LYS A 9 -12.39 -22.76 13.95
CA LYS A 9 -13.17 -23.94 13.51
C LYS A 9 -14.50 -23.60 12.85
N ALA A 10 -14.80 -22.33 12.60
CA ALA A 10 -16.01 -21.94 11.91
C ALA A 10 -16.04 -22.53 10.48
N GLU A 11 -17.22 -22.84 10.00
CA GLU A 11 -17.59 -23.51 8.73
C GLU A 11 -16.82 -23.03 7.47
N VAL A 12 -16.23 -21.83 7.50
CA VAL A 12 -15.46 -21.23 6.39
C VAL A 12 -14.01 -21.73 6.37
N VAL A 13 -13.39 -21.97 7.52
CA VAL A 13 -12.00 -22.46 7.61
C VAL A 13 -11.94 -23.92 7.12
N SER A 14 -12.95 -24.72 7.44
CA SER A 14 -13.04 -26.12 7.01
C SER A 14 -13.07 -26.31 5.48
N LYS A 15 -13.37 -25.24 4.71
CA LYS A 15 -13.38 -25.24 3.23
C LYS A 15 -12.02 -24.95 2.61
N LEU A 16 -11.02 -24.51 3.41
CA LEU A 16 -9.66 -24.27 2.92
C LEU A 16 -8.84 -25.57 2.92
N PRO A 17 -7.82 -25.71 2.02
CA PRO A 17 -6.87 -26.82 2.07
C PRO A 17 -6.22 -26.97 3.46
N ALA A 18 -6.09 -28.20 3.95
CA ALA A 18 -5.53 -28.46 5.29
C ALA A 18 -4.17 -27.80 5.58
N PRO A 19 -3.21 -27.73 4.63
CA PRO A 19 -1.96 -26.99 4.84
C PRO A 19 -2.16 -25.50 5.11
N LEU A 20 -3.12 -24.86 4.42
CA LEU A 20 -3.46 -23.45 4.63
C LEU A 20 -4.14 -23.22 5.97
N GLN A 21 -5.01 -24.14 6.42
CA GLN A 21 -5.62 -24.05 7.74
C GLN A 21 -4.55 -24.01 8.84
N LYS A 22 -3.57 -24.92 8.77
CA LYS A 22 -2.44 -24.93 9.71
C LYS A 22 -1.61 -23.64 9.63
N GLY A 23 -1.23 -23.20 8.43
CA GLY A 23 -0.46 -21.98 8.25
C GLY A 23 -1.17 -20.73 8.79
N ILE A 24 -2.49 -20.63 8.60
CA ILE A 24 -3.29 -19.51 9.15
C ILE A 24 -3.33 -19.57 10.69
N ALA A 25 -3.41 -20.76 11.28
CA ALA A 25 -3.34 -20.93 12.73
C ALA A 25 -1.96 -20.51 13.28
N ASP A 26 -0.87 -20.86 12.60
CA ASP A 26 0.48 -20.45 12.96
C ASP A 26 0.65 -18.91 12.81
N ALA A 27 0.10 -18.31 11.75
CA ALA A 27 0.07 -16.86 11.55
C ALA A 27 -0.69 -16.16 12.68
N PHE A 28 -1.83 -16.71 13.12
CA PHE A 28 -2.63 -16.17 14.23
C PHE A 28 -1.81 -16.05 15.50
N GLN A 29 -1.06 -17.10 15.90
CA GLN A 29 -0.21 -17.07 17.08
C GLN A 29 0.84 -15.94 17.01
N LYS A 30 1.44 -15.73 15.84
CA LYS A 30 2.38 -14.62 15.63
C LYS A 30 1.70 -13.26 15.67
N CYS A 31 0.50 -13.13 15.12
CA CYS A 31 -0.27 -11.88 15.16
C CYS A 31 -0.68 -11.51 16.58
N ILE A 32 -1.04 -12.47 17.44
CA ILE A 32 -1.34 -12.20 18.86
C ILE A 32 -0.21 -11.46 19.55
N SER A 33 1.04 -11.88 19.33
CA SER A 33 2.21 -11.23 19.94
C SER A 33 2.49 -9.82 19.40
N LEU A 34 1.98 -9.48 18.22
CA LEU A 34 2.19 -8.19 17.57
C LEU A 34 1.09 -7.16 17.88
N ILE A 35 -0.17 -7.60 17.83
CA ILE A 35 -1.33 -6.68 17.88
C ILE A 35 -2.36 -7.06 18.95
N GLY A 36 -2.10 -8.08 19.75
CA GLY A 36 -3.01 -8.60 20.77
C GLY A 36 -4.10 -9.52 20.20
N GLU A 37 -4.69 -10.34 21.09
CA GLU A 37 -5.58 -11.44 20.70
C GLU A 37 -6.82 -10.95 19.93
N LYS A 38 -7.51 -9.96 20.45
CA LYS A 38 -8.77 -9.43 19.87
C LYS A 38 -8.58 -8.87 18.45
N GLU A 39 -7.49 -8.12 18.23
CA GLU A 39 -7.18 -7.58 16.90
C GLU A 39 -6.73 -8.71 15.96
N ALA A 40 -5.91 -9.64 16.45
CA ALA A 40 -5.46 -10.79 15.67
C ALA A 40 -6.64 -11.66 15.20
N GLU A 41 -7.64 -11.92 16.06
CA GLU A 41 -8.87 -12.64 15.68
C GLU A 41 -9.59 -11.95 14.52
N ARG A 42 -9.71 -10.63 14.56
CA ARG A 42 -10.37 -9.86 13.50
C ARG A 42 -9.59 -9.93 12.18
N GLU A 43 -8.29 -9.71 12.23
CA GLU A 43 -7.44 -9.74 11.02
C GLU A 43 -7.39 -11.12 10.37
N ILE A 44 -7.29 -12.17 11.17
CA ILE A 44 -7.36 -13.57 10.68
C ILE A 44 -8.73 -13.87 10.07
N SER A 45 -9.82 -13.39 10.68
CA SER A 45 -11.17 -13.55 10.11
C SER A 45 -11.28 -12.89 8.72
N TYR A 46 -10.74 -11.69 8.55
CA TYR A 46 -10.68 -11.03 7.25
C TYR A 46 -9.81 -11.80 6.24
N ALA A 47 -8.63 -12.25 6.66
CA ALA A 47 -7.74 -13.04 5.82
C ALA A 47 -8.44 -14.32 5.31
N ILE A 48 -9.10 -15.07 6.21
CA ILE A 48 -9.87 -16.27 5.86
C ILE A 48 -10.97 -15.94 4.86
N GLN A 49 -11.72 -14.84 5.08
CA GLN A 49 -12.78 -14.41 4.17
C GLN A 49 -12.24 -14.09 2.77
N ILE A 50 -11.08 -13.42 2.68
CA ILE A 50 -10.44 -13.07 1.41
C ILE A 50 -9.93 -14.33 0.70
N ILE A 51 -9.20 -15.19 1.41
CA ILE A 51 -8.59 -16.40 0.85
C ILE A 51 -9.66 -17.39 0.39
N SER A 52 -10.75 -17.57 1.15
CA SER A 52 -11.84 -18.49 0.80
C SER A 52 -12.55 -18.10 -0.51
N LYS A 53 -12.60 -16.80 -0.83
CA LYS A 53 -13.20 -16.29 -2.06
C LYS A 53 -12.26 -16.24 -3.26
N ASN A 54 -10.95 -16.40 -3.04
CA ASN A 54 -9.94 -16.27 -4.09
C ASN A 54 -9.16 -17.58 -4.28
N LYS A 55 -9.51 -18.33 -5.33
CA LYS A 55 -8.87 -19.61 -5.65
C LYS A 55 -7.38 -19.50 -5.96
N GLU A 56 -6.92 -18.37 -6.50
CA GLU A 56 -5.50 -18.18 -6.80
C GLU A 56 -4.69 -17.97 -5.51
N LEU A 57 -5.26 -17.30 -4.49
CA LEU A 57 -4.63 -17.21 -3.17
C LEU A 57 -4.53 -18.60 -2.50
N GLN A 58 -5.52 -19.48 -2.72
CA GLN A 58 -5.49 -20.85 -2.18
C GLN A 58 -4.40 -21.73 -2.80
N LYS A 59 -3.91 -21.36 -3.99
CA LYS A 59 -2.80 -22.04 -4.69
C LYS A 59 -1.42 -21.48 -4.33
N CYS A 60 -1.36 -20.33 -3.65
CA CYS A 60 -0.09 -19.75 -3.21
C CYS A 60 0.59 -20.63 -2.16
N SER A 61 1.91 -20.48 -2.03
CA SER A 61 2.65 -21.17 -0.98
C SER A 61 2.12 -20.78 0.40
N VAL A 62 1.97 -21.77 1.29
CA VAL A 62 1.44 -21.56 2.65
C VAL A 62 2.28 -20.50 3.39
N GLN A 63 3.61 -20.59 3.23
CA GLN A 63 4.52 -19.63 3.86
C GLN A 63 4.23 -18.19 3.40
N SER A 64 4.03 -17.95 2.10
CA SER A 64 3.74 -16.61 1.59
C SER A 64 2.41 -16.05 2.09
N VAL A 65 1.41 -16.91 2.26
CA VAL A 65 0.11 -16.51 2.85
C VAL A 65 0.29 -16.10 4.31
N MET A 66 1.04 -16.89 5.09
CA MET A 66 1.38 -16.55 6.47
C MET A 66 2.13 -15.21 6.56
N ASP A 67 3.18 -15.05 5.76
CA ASP A 67 4.02 -13.84 5.76
C ASP A 67 3.21 -12.60 5.38
N ALA A 68 2.33 -12.70 4.38
CA ALA A 68 1.48 -11.59 3.98
C ALA A 68 0.50 -11.16 5.10
N ILE A 69 -0.06 -12.11 5.84
CA ILE A 69 -0.94 -11.82 7.00
C ILE A 69 -0.14 -11.15 8.13
N ILE A 70 1.02 -11.73 8.48
CA ILE A 70 1.88 -11.22 9.56
C ILE A 70 2.40 -9.82 9.22
N ASN A 71 2.76 -9.57 7.95
CA ASN A 71 3.18 -8.25 7.48
C ASN A 71 2.09 -7.19 7.65
N GLY A 72 0.81 -7.54 7.47
CA GLY A 72 -0.31 -6.64 7.78
C GLY A 72 -0.32 -6.21 9.25
N SER A 73 -0.11 -7.17 10.15
CA SER A 73 -0.02 -6.90 11.59
C SER A 73 1.21 -6.05 11.95
N ARG A 74 2.38 -6.31 11.35
CA ARG A 74 3.61 -5.53 11.58
C ARG A 74 3.47 -4.08 11.11
N ALA A 75 2.87 -3.88 9.94
CA ALA A 75 2.62 -2.55 9.40
C ALA A 75 1.39 -1.86 10.02
N SER A 76 0.72 -2.48 11.00
CA SER A 76 -0.51 -1.97 11.64
C SER A 76 -1.59 -1.56 10.63
N VAL A 77 -1.70 -2.31 9.52
CA VAL A 77 -2.68 -2.11 8.46
C VAL A 77 -3.67 -3.27 8.39
N THR A 78 -4.95 -2.94 8.39
CA THR A 78 -6.02 -3.95 8.40
C THR A 78 -6.30 -4.54 7.03
N LEU A 79 -6.62 -5.84 7.01
CA LEU A 79 -7.17 -6.56 5.86
C LEU A 79 -8.68 -6.40 5.70
N ASN A 80 -9.34 -5.55 6.53
CA ASN A 80 -10.78 -5.31 6.43
C ASN A 80 -11.16 -4.84 5.01
N PRO A 81 -11.91 -5.64 4.23
CA PRO A 81 -12.20 -5.32 2.83
C PRO A 81 -13.06 -4.07 2.65
N ASN A 82 -13.79 -3.66 3.68
CA ASN A 82 -14.62 -2.46 3.64
C ASN A 82 -13.78 -1.18 3.72
N LEU A 83 -12.62 -1.22 4.38
CA LEU A 83 -11.73 -0.07 4.54
C LEU A 83 -10.75 0.09 3.36
N LYS A 84 -10.50 -0.97 2.60
CA LYS A 84 -9.64 -0.96 1.40
C LYS A 84 -8.22 -0.41 1.66
N LEU A 85 -7.70 -0.63 2.88
CA LEU A 85 -6.37 -0.14 3.26
C LEU A 85 -5.25 -1.07 2.81
N SER A 86 -5.52 -2.37 2.72
CA SER A 86 -4.59 -3.35 2.19
C SER A 86 -5.30 -4.53 1.52
N TYR A 87 -4.57 -5.27 0.70
CA TYR A 87 -5.06 -6.38 -0.08
C TYR A 87 -4.10 -7.56 -0.05
N LEU A 88 -4.63 -8.78 -0.04
CA LEU A 88 -3.87 -9.99 -0.34
C LEU A 88 -3.98 -10.27 -1.84
N ILE A 89 -2.85 -10.21 -2.54
CA ILE A 89 -2.78 -10.36 -4.01
C ILE A 89 -1.92 -11.56 -4.37
N PRO A 90 -2.42 -12.51 -5.17
CA PRO A 90 -1.60 -13.61 -5.68
C PRO A 90 -0.74 -13.11 -6.84
N ARG A 91 0.59 -13.33 -6.76
CA ARG A 91 1.56 -13.03 -7.81
C ARG A 91 2.45 -14.25 -8.04
N LYS A 92 2.29 -14.95 -9.16
CA LYS A 92 3.12 -16.12 -9.55
C LYS A 92 3.24 -17.18 -8.44
N GLY A 93 2.12 -17.53 -7.79
CA GLY A 93 2.08 -18.52 -6.72
C GLY A 93 2.57 -18.05 -5.35
N ILE A 94 2.80 -16.76 -5.19
CA ILE A 94 3.17 -16.09 -3.93
C ILE A 94 2.04 -15.14 -3.54
N ALA A 95 1.56 -15.23 -2.31
CA ALA A 95 0.65 -14.24 -1.75
C ALA A 95 1.45 -13.02 -1.27
N CYS A 96 1.07 -11.84 -1.75
CA CYS A 96 1.70 -10.57 -1.38
C CYS A 96 0.69 -9.69 -0.64
N LEU A 97 1.13 -8.99 0.40
CA LEU A 97 0.39 -7.88 0.99
C LEU A 97 0.64 -6.63 0.13
N ASP A 98 -0.41 -6.06 -0.47
CA ASP A 98 -0.33 -4.79 -1.20
C ASP A 98 -1.03 -3.72 -0.36
N ILE A 99 -0.27 -2.72 0.11
CA ILE A 99 -0.81 -1.63 0.91
C ILE A 99 -1.32 -0.56 -0.04
N SER A 100 -2.58 -0.16 0.10
CA SER A 100 -3.14 0.93 -0.71
C SER A 100 -2.53 2.27 -0.29
N TYR A 101 -2.62 3.28 -1.17
CA TYR A 101 -2.16 4.62 -0.78
C TYR A 101 -2.92 5.18 0.42
N MET A 102 -4.19 4.81 0.59
CA MET A 102 -4.98 5.13 1.78
C MET A 102 -4.47 4.40 3.03
N GLY A 103 -3.97 3.17 2.86
CA GLY A 103 -3.29 2.42 3.92
C GLY A 103 -2.00 3.12 4.37
N LEU A 104 -1.17 3.55 3.41
CA LEU A 104 0.06 4.29 3.71
C LEU A 104 -0.22 5.61 4.44
N ILE A 105 -1.23 6.37 3.99
CA ILE A 105 -1.70 7.58 4.70
C ILE A 105 -2.13 7.25 6.12
N THR A 106 -2.87 6.16 6.30
CA THR A 106 -3.38 5.75 7.62
C THR A 106 -2.22 5.38 8.57
N ILE A 107 -1.22 4.67 8.07
CA ILE A 107 -0.01 4.31 8.83
C ILE A 107 0.74 5.57 9.25
N LEU A 108 1.04 6.48 8.31
CA LEU A 108 1.72 7.75 8.62
C LEU A 108 0.98 8.58 9.67
N LYS A 109 -0.35 8.68 9.57
CA LYS A 109 -1.15 9.44 10.54
C LYS A 109 -1.15 8.79 11.92
N LYS A 110 -1.27 7.48 12.01
CA LYS A 110 -1.27 6.74 13.28
C LYS A 110 0.08 6.80 13.98
N SER A 111 1.18 6.73 13.23
CA SER A 111 2.54 6.82 13.76
C SER A 111 2.96 8.24 14.13
N GLY A 112 2.12 9.25 13.86
CA GLY A 112 2.46 10.65 14.09
C GLY A 112 3.41 11.25 13.04
N GLY A 113 3.69 10.55 11.93
CA GLY A 113 4.55 11.05 10.87
C GLY A 113 3.96 12.22 10.08
N CYS A 114 2.63 12.34 10.01
CA CYS A 114 1.96 13.51 9.47
C CYS A 114 0.57 13.70 10.11
N LYS A 115 0.08 14.96 10.14
CA LYS A 115 -1.29 15.29 10.52
C LYS A 115 -2.27 15.06 9.39
N TYR A 116 -1.86 15.40 8.18
CA TYR A 116 -2.68 15.36 6.98
C TYR A 116 -1.81 15.18 5.74
N ILE A 117 -2.32 14.47 4.75
CA ILE A 117 -1.71 14.33 3.42
C ILE A 117 -2.80 14.23 2.38
N ASP A 118 -2.66 14.95 1.29
CA ASP A 118 -3.53 14.95 0.12
C ASP A 118 -2.73 15.00 -1.18
N ALA A 119 -3.41 14.85 -2.32
CA ALA A 119 -2.79 14.94 -3.64
C ALA A 119 -3.71 15.64 -4.63
N TYR A 120 -3.11 16.42 -5.51
CA TYR A 120 -3.78 17.22 -6.54
C TYR A 120 -3.18 16.92 -7.90
N VAL A 121 -4.03 16.56 -8.84
CA VAL A 121 -3.66 16.46 -10.25
C VAL A 121 -3.55 17.88 -10.81
N VAL A 122 -2.55 18.12 -11.63
CA VAL A 122 -2.33 19.42 -12.30
C VAL A 122 -2.60 19.25 -13.78
N PHE A 123 -3.48 20.09 -14.29
CA PHE A 123 -3.84 20.10 -15.70
C PHE A 123 -3.19 21.28 -16.42
N GLN A 124 -3.00 21.13 -17.74
CA GLN A 124 -2.35 22.12 -18.59
C GLN A 124 -3.07 23.47 -18.63
N ASP A 125 -4.36 23.48 -18.41
CA ASP A 125 -5.25 24.63 -18.43
C ASP A 125 -5.38 25.35 -17.07
N GLU A 126 -4.60 24.93 -16.06
CA GLU A 126 -4.57 25.53 -14.73
C GLU A 126 -3.36 26.44 -14.52
N ASP A 127 -3.53 27.45 -13.65
CA ASP A 127 -2.41 28.27 -13.18
C ASP A 127 -1.61 27.47 -12.16
N PHE A 128 -0.44 27.02 -12.58
CA PHE A 128 0.45 26.17 -11.79
C PHE A 128 1.91 26.58 -11.93
N SER A 129 2.59 26.71 -10.79
CA SER A 129 4.04 26.84 -10.76
C SER A 129 4.65 26.02 -9.63
N HIS A 130 5.82 25.45 -9.88
CA HIS A 130 6.61 24.70 -8.93
C HIS A 130 8.06 25.16 -9.00
N ASN A 131 8.63 25.52 -7.84
CA ASN A 131 10.05 25.81 -7.71
C ASN A 131 10.78 24.57 -7.14
N PRO A 132 11.56 23.84 -7.94
CA PRO A 132 12.24 22.63 -7.46
C PRO A 132 13.26 22.88 -6.34
N ALA A 133 13.81 24.10 -6.23
CA ALA A 133 14.83 24.42 -5.24
C ALA A 133 14.22 24.69 -3.86
N SER A 134 13.09 25.42 -3.80
CA SER A 134 12.39 25.70 -2.54
C SER A 134 11.32 24.65 -2.19
N GLY A 135 10.89 23.84 -3.17
CA GLY A 135 9.74 22.95 -3.04
C GLY A 135 8.40 23.67 -3.05
N GLU A 136 8.39 25.00 -3.25
CA GLU A 136 7.18 25.80 -3.24
C GLU A 136 6.28 25.50 -4.43
N ILE A 137 4.98 25.36 -4.16
CA ILE A 137 3.94 25.14 -5.16
C ILE A 137 2.88 26.23 -5.03
N ASN A 138 2.59 26.90 -6.15
CA ASN A 138 1.44 27.76 -6.31
C ASN A 138 0.50 27.12 -7.34
N HIS A 139 -0.74 26.84 -6.95
CA HIS A 139 -1.71 26.17 -7.77
C HIS A 139 -3.11 26.71 -7.52
N THR A 140 -3.80 27.07 -8.58
CA THR A 140 -5.23 27.43 -8.57
C THR A 140 -6.01 26.36 -9.31
N PRO A 141 -6.39 25.26 -8.63
CA PRO A 141 -7.15 24.19 -9.26
C PRO A 141 -8.59 24.61 -9.51
N TYR A 142 -9.18 24.08 -10.59
CA TYR A 142 -10.61 24.18 -10.81
C TYR A 142 -11.21 22.84 -11.29
N TYR A 143 -12.50 22.66 -11.05
CA TYR A 143 -13.21 21.48 -11.52
C TYR A 143 -13.94 21.80 -12.83
N ALA A 144 -13.78 20.94 -13.82
CA ALA A 144 -14.60 21.00 -15.03
C ALA A 144 -16.08 20.83 -14.67
N ARG A 145 -16.95 21.50 -15.41
CA ARG A 145 -18.41 21.46 -15.13
C ARG A 145 -19.06 20.15 -15.54
N THR A 146 -18.43 19.43 -16.47
CA THR A 146 -18.95 18.16 -17.01
C THR A 146 -17.83 17.14 -17.15
N GLU A 147 -18.20 15.85 -17.11
CA GLU A 147 -17.26 14.74 -17.36
C GLU A 147 -16.61 14.85 -18.76
N ALA A 148 -17.37 15.32 -19.76
CA ALA A 148 -16.88 15.50 -21.13
C ALA A 148 -15.79 16.59 -21.23
N GLU A 149 -15.90 17.65 -20.45
CA GLU A 149 -14.86 18.68 -20.31
C GLU A 149 -13.65 18.12 -19.58
N GLN A 150 -13.85 17.41 -18.45
CA GLN A 150 -12.79 16.81 -17.67
C GLN A 150 -11.93 15.84 -18.51
N LYS A 151 -12.55 15.00 -19.31
CA LYS A 151 -11.85 14.05 -20.20
C LYS A 151 -10.99 14.68 -21.30
N LYS A 152 -11.21 15.95 -21.62
CA LYS A 152 -10.41 16.68 -22.62
C LYS A 152 -9.16 17.33 -22.01
N ARG A 153 -9.11 17.44 -20.70
CA ARG A 153 -8.00 18.09 -19.99
C ARG A 153 -6.75 17.21 -20.03
N ILE A 154 -5.61 17.85 -20.19
CA ILE A 154 -4.32 17.19 -20.31
C ILE A 154 -3.61 17.28 -18.93
N ILE A 155 -3.32 16.12 -18.34
CA ILE A 155 -2.55 16.06 -17.09
C ILE A 155 -1.09 16.37 -17.38
N ILE A 156 -0.52 17.37 -16.70
CA ILE A 156 0.90 17.74 -16.80
C ILE A 156 1.72 17.28 -15.60
N GLY A 157 1.06 16.92 -14.50
CA GLY A 157 1.72 16.43 -13.30
C GLY A 157 0.75 16.18 -12.15
N CYS A 158 1.31 15.88 -11.01
CA CYS A 158 0.58 15.73 -9.77
C CYS A 158 1.50 16.10 -8.59
N TYR A 159 0.95 16.71 -7.57
CA TYR A 159 1.68 16.91 -6.33
C TYR A 159 0.91 16.39 -5.13
N SER A 160 1.66 16.04 -4.10
CA SER A 160 1.13 15.70 -2.78
C SER A 160 1.62 16.74 -1.79
N ARG A 161 0.73 17.13 -0.88
CA ARG A 161 0.97 18.05 0.21
C ARG A 161 0.81 17.30 1.52
N ALA A 162 1.81 17.35 2.40
CA ALA A 162 1.73 16.81 3.74
C ALA A 162 1.91 17.92 4.79
N VAL A 163 1.11 17.88 5.84
CA VAL A 163 1.25 18.72 7.03
C VAL A 163 1.91 17.89 8.12
N LEU A 164 3.11 18.29 8.52
CA LEU A 164 3.90 17.63 9.54
C LEU A 164 3.37 17.91 10.96
N PRO A 165 3.80 17.16 11.98
CA PRO A 165 3.46 17.43 13.38
C PRO A 165 3.85 18.85 13.85
N SER A 166 4.93 19.41 13.30
CA SER A 166 5.39 20.78 13.53
C SER A 166 4.48 21.88 12.94
N ASN A 167 3.49 21.52 12.12
CA ASN A 167 2.67 22.36 11.23
C ASN A 167 3.38 22.82 9.95
N ASP A 168 4.62 22.41 9.72
CA ASP A 168 5.27 22.66 8.44
C ASP A 168 4.54 21.94 7.32
N VAL A 169 4.52 22.57 6.14
CA VAL A 169 3.92 21.99 4.94
C VAL A 169 5.03 21.60 3.98
N VAL A 170 5.04 20.34 3.60
CA VAL A 170 6.00 19.80 2.63
C VAL A 170 5.26 19.27 1.41
N PHE A 171 5.91 19.41 0.25
CA PHE A 171 5.35 19.03 -1.03
C PHE A 171 6.22 17.97 -1.73
N CYS A 172 5.58 17.13 -2.52
CA CYS A 172 6.24 16.22 -3.45
C CYS A 172 5.57 16.35 -4.81
N TYR A 173 6.28 16.80 -5.83
CA TYR A 173 5.78 16.94 -7.19
C TYR A 173 6.30 15.83 -8.09
N MET A 174 5.44 15.32 -8.95
CA MET A 174 5.78 14.40 -10.05
C MET A 174 5.29 14.97 -11.37
N PRO A 175 6.17 15.33 -12.31
CA PRO A 175 5.77 15.67 -13.67
C PRO A 175 5.18 14.44 -14.37
N TYR A 176 4.29 14.63 -15.33
CA TYR A 176 3.55 13.53 -15.96
C TYR A 176 4.47 12.51 -16.66
N TRP A 177 5.60 12.93 -17.22
CA TRP A 177 6.56 12.00 -17.84
C TRP A 177 7.15 10.98 -16.86
N GLU A 178 7.27 11.32 -15.56
CA GLU A 178 7.66 10.35 -14.52
C GLU A 178 6.50 9.42 -14.16
N ILE A 179 5.30 9.95 -14.05
CA ILE A 179 4.07 9.19 -13.80
C ILE A 179 3.87 8.18 -14.93
N GLU A 180 4.09 8.59 -16.17
CA GLU A 180 4.00 7.72 -17.35
C GLU A 180 4.99 6.55 -17.29
N LYS A 181 6.20 6.72 -16.73
CA LYS A 181 7.12 5.61 -16.48
C LYS A 181 6.51 4.61 -15.50
N VAL A 182 5.88 5.08 -14.41
CA VAL A 182 5.18 4.22 -13.44
C VAL A 182 4.04 3.46 -14.12
N LYS A 183 3.25 4.15 -14.95
CA LYS A 183 2.15 3.56 -15.74
C LYS A 183 2.66 2.42 -16.65
N ARG A 184 3.73 2.67 -17.42
CA ARG A 184 4.33 1.67 -18.34
C ARG A 184 4.87 0.42 -17.62
N MET A 185 5.32 0.56 -16.39
CA MET A 185 5.84 -0.55 -15.58
C MET A 185 4.78 -1.29 -14.78
N SER A 186 3.56 -0.78 -14.73
CA SER A 186 2.46 -1.41 -14.03
C SER A 186 1.94 -2.60 -14.83
N GLU A 187 1.82 -3.78 -14.17
CA GLU A 187 1.24 -4.97 -14.78
C GLU A 187 -0.19 -4.68 -15.29
N GLY A 188 -0.48 -5.07 -16.52
CA GLY A 188 -1.80 -4.90 -17.13
C GLY A 188 -2.16 -3.47 -17.52
N SER A 189 -1.24 -2.50 -17.47
CA SER A 189 -1.51 -1.11 -17.87
C SER A 189 -1.96 -0.94 -19.32
N SER A 190 -1.58 -1.88 -20.20
CA SER A 190 -2.01 -1.92 -21.61
C SER A 190 -3.44 -2.43 -21.81
N ASN A 191 -4.06 -3.04 -20.80
CA ASN A 191 -5.44 -3.51 -20.87
C ASN A 191 -6.40 -2.31 -20.83
N SER A 192 -7.38 -2.25 -21.76
CA SER A 192 -8.41 -1.20 -21.83
C SER A 192 -9.20 -1.03 -20.51
N PHE A 193 -9.36 -2.11 -19.75
CA PHE A 193 -10.05 -2.09 -18.44
C PHE A 193 -9.10 -1.86 -17.25
N SER A 194 -7.84 -1.51 -17.49
CA SER A 194 -6.91 -1.21 -16.40
C SER A 194 -7.35 0.05 -15.63
N ALA A 195 -7.03 0.11 -14.35
CA ALA A 195 -7.29 1.28 -13.52
C ALA A 195 -6.60 2.55 -14.08
N TRP A 196 -5.48 2.41 -14.79
CA TRP A 196 -4.80 3.50 -15.48
C TRP A 196 -5.61 4.11 -16.63
N ASN A 197 -6.49 3.33 -17.25
CA ASN A 197 -7.31 3.80 -18.37
C ASN A 197 -8.71 4.22 -17.92
N THR A 198 -9.19 3.68 -16.80
CA THR A 198 -10.55 3.97 -16.30
C THR A 198 -10.55 5.02 -15.17
N TRP A 199 -9.47 5.11 -14.38
CA TRP A 199 -9.34 5.97 -13.21
C TRP A 199 -7.95 6.64 -13.17
N GLU A 200 -7.55 7.26 -14.29
CA GLU A 200 -6.20 7.80 -14.44
C GLU A 200 -5.84 8.79 -13.34
N GLU A 201 -6.71 9.74 -13.01
CA GLU A 201 -6.46 10.73 -11.97
C GLU A 201 -6.17 10.09 -10.60
N GLU A 202 -6.92 9.03 -10.24
CA GLU A 202 -6.69 8.31 -8.97
C GLU A 202 -5.37 7.54 -8.98
N MET A 203 -4.98 6.98 -10.13
CA MET A 203 -3.69 6.30 -10.27
C MET A 203 -2.52 7.28 -10.23
N VAL A 204 -2.70 8.48 -10.77
CA VAL A 204 -1.74 9.59 -10.71
C VAL A 204 -1.55 10.04 -9.26
N LYS A 205 -2.64 10.28 -8.51
CA LYS A 205 -2.60 10.60 -7.07
C LYS A 205 -1.93 9.49 -6.25
N LYS A 206 -2.28 8.23 -6.52
CA LYS A 206 -1.63 7.06 -5.89
C LYS A 206 -0.12 7.10 -6.07
N SER A 207 0.36 7.44 -7.27
CA SER A 207 1.79 7.44 -7.59
C SER A 207 2.55 8.49 -6.79
N VAL A 208 2.05 9.72 -6.72
CA VAL A 208 2.72 10.81 -5.99
C VAL A 208 2.65 10.59 -4.48
N ILE A 209 1.54 10.07 -3.94
CA ILE A 209 1.42 9.76 -2.50
C ILE A 209 2.42 8.66 -2.12
N LYS A 210 2.58 7.61 -2.93
CA LYS A 210 3.58 6.56 -2.68
C LYS A 210 5.01 7.12 -2.70
N ARG A 211 5.32 8.07 -3.59
CA ARG A 211 6.61 8.76 -3.59
C ARG A 211 6.80 9.61 -2.33
N HIS A 212 5.80 10.41 -2.00
CA HIS A 212 5.86 11.30 -0.84
C HIS A 212 5.97 10.51 0.48
N PHE A 213 5.24 9.39 0.60
CA PHE A 213 5.39 8.47 1.72
C PHE A 213 6.86 8.07 1.92
N LYS A 214 7.57 7.67 0.87
CA LYS A 214 8.98 7.28 0.95
C LYS A 214 9.88 8.41 1.44
N MET A 215 9.58 9.65 1.06
CA MET A 215 10.33 10.83 1.52
C MET A 215 10.07 11.14 2.99
N LEU A 216 8.80 11.01 3.43
CA LEU A 216 8.41 11.29 4.82
C LEU A 216 8.88 10.21 5.80
N VAL A 217 9.18 9.01 5.30
CA VAL A 217 9.61 7.87 6.12
C VAL A 217 11.11 7.86 6.37
N SER A 218 11.92 8.58 5.58
CA SER A 218 13.38 8.54 5.66
C SER A 218 13.94 8.77 7.07
N ASP A 219 13.21 9.54 7.88
CA ASP A 219 13.60 9.91 9.25
C ASP A 219 12.68 9.27 10.31
N SER A 220 11.79 8.33 9.94
CA SER A 220 10.86 7.70 10.87
C SER A 220 11.49 6.49 11.55
N GLU A 221 11.47 6.47 12.88
CA GLU A 221 11.82 5.31 13.70
C GLU A 221 10.60 4.41 14.02
N ALA A 222 9.41 4.78 13.56
CA ALA A 222 8.20 4.00 13.81
C ALA A 222 8.24 2.68 13.04
N VAL A 223 8.20 1.57 13.77
CA VAL A 223 8.34 0.21 13.22
C VAL A 223 7.32 -0.07 12.10
N GLU A 224 6.08 0.36 12.29
CA GLU A 224 4.98 0.16 11.33
C GLU A 224 5.25 0.87 10.00
N VAL A 225 5.87 2.04 10.06
CA VAL A 225 6.22 2.85 8.90
C VAL A 225 7.36 2.23 8.12
N VAL A 226 8.40 1.76 8.83
CA VAL A 226 9.54 1.05 8.25
C VAL A 226 9.10 -0.25 7.58
N GLU A 227 8.23 -1.02 8.25
CA GLU A 227 7.66 -2.25 7.67
C GLU A 227 6.80 -1.97 6.44
N ALA A 228 5.98 -0.91 6.45
CA ALA A 228 5.20 -0.52 5.29
C ALA A 228 6.11 -0.14 4.10
N LEU A 229 7.21 0.57 4.34
CA LEU A 229 8.20 0.90 3.33
C LEU A 229 8.85 -0.36 2.74
N ARG A 230 9.26 -1.30 3.59
CA ARG A 230 9.83 -2.59 3.16
C ARG A 230 8.86 -3.34 2.24
N ILE A 231 7.59 -3.45 2.64
CA ILE A 231 6.55 -4.12 1.86
C ILE A 231 6.35 -3.44 0.50
N GLU A 232 6.33 -2.10 0.48
CA GLU A 232 6.21 -1.33 -0.77
C GLU A 232 7.41 -1.53 -1.70
N GLU A 233 8.62 -1.64 -1.15
CA GLU A 233 9.83 -1.90 -1.94
C GLU A 233 9.86 -3.32 -2.50
N GLU A 234 9.50 -4.33 -1.72
CA GLU A 234 9.40 -5.72 -2.17
C GLU A 234 8.37 -5.91 -3.28
N ASN A 235 7.27 -5.15 -3.22
CA ASN A 235 6.21 -5.19 -4.23
C ASN A 235 6.52 -4.36 -5.48
N ASN A 236 7.54 -3.49 -5.45
CA ASN A 236 7.87 -2.62 -6.57
C ASN A 236 8.65 -3.40 -7.65
N PRO A 237 8.15 -3.48 -8.89
CA PRO A 237 8.86 -4.17 -9.97
C PRO A 237 10.22 -3.55 -10.31
N LEU A 238 10.43 -2.25 -10.02
CA LEU A 238 11.69 -1.54 -10.25
C LEU A 238 12.82 -2.02 -9.33
N THR A 239 12.51 -2.43 -8.11
CA THR A 239 13.53 -2.88 -7.15
C THR A 239 13.96 -4.33 -7.39
N LYS A 240 13.13 -5.12 -8.09
CA LYS A 240 13.43 -6.52 -8.45
C LYS A 240 14.49 -6.68 -9.54
N SER A 241 14.81 -5.63 -10.30
CA SER A 241 15.82 -5.64 -11.35
C SER A 241 17.25 -5.30 -10.86
N VAL A 242 17.39 -4.85 -9.63
CA VAL A 242 18.70 -4.56 -9.02
C VAL A 242 18.94 -5.62 -7.95
N ASN A 243 19.86 -6.56 -8.22
CA ASN A 243 20.43 -7.42 -7.18
C ASN A 243 21.12 -6.51 -6.15
N LYS A 244 20.38 -6.06 -5.13
CA LYS A 244 20.99 -5.45 -3.96
C LYS A 244 21.63 -6.57 -3.15
N PRO A 245 22.93 -6.53 -2.86
CA PRO A 245 23.50 -7.39 -1.84
C PRO A 245 22.72 -7.14 -0.55
N SER A 246 22.36 -8.22 0.15
CA SER A 246 21.69 -8.11 1.44
C SER A 246 22.60 -7.34 2.39
N LEU A 247 22.16 -6.19 2.87
CA LEU A 247 22.90 -5.37 3.86
C LEU A 247 23.03 -6.07 5.23
N PHE A 248 22.60 -7.33 5.35
CA PHE A 248 22.59 -8.10 6.60
C PHE A 248 23.65 -9.22 6.69
N ASN A 249 24.60 -9.27 5.77
CA ASN A 249 25.79 -10.12 5.95
C ASN A 249 27.01 -9.25 6.29
N LEU A 250 26.96 -8.59 7.42
CA LEU A 250 28.16 -8.18 8.13
C LEU A 250 28.49 -9.32 9.11
N ASP A 251 29.21 -10.31 8.60
CA ASP A 251 29.94 -11.23 9.44
C ASP A 251 30.97 -10.40 10.21
N PHE A 252 30.76 -10.23 11.49
CA PHE A 252 31.79 -9.80 12.42
C PHE A 252 32.69 -11.02 12.70
N GLU A 253 33.63 -11.27 11.80
CA GLU A 253 34.83 -12.01 12.13
C GLU A 253 35.88 -11.02 12.67
N GLY A 254 36.31 -11.24 13.92
CA GLY A 254 37.41 -10.53 14.55
C GLY A 254 37.34 -10.58 16.07
#